data_2a3395e02845a06440496fd544b7c513
#
_entry.id   2a3395e02845a06440496fd544b7c513
#
_cell.length_a   1.000
_cell.length_b   1.000
_cell.length_c   1.000
_cell.angle_alpha   90.00
_cell.angle_beta   90.00
_cell.angle_gamma   90.00
#
_symmetry.space_group_name_H-M   'P 1'
#
loop_
_entity.id
_entity.type
_entity.pdbx_description
1 polymer ?
#
loop_
_entity_poly.entity_id
_entity_poly.type
_entity_poly.pdbx_seq_one_letter_code
_entity_poly.pdbx_strand_id
1 'polypeptide(L)'
;MSDIGTDGHAVRQDFLPQVLLPRRMRAGGHFTFAKLLEIDEKADRVSTIDNVEAKSGASGQLIFVTVRHEINGDRGARITEIENIVYREAPEKGAKPVAHRPPDLIAQWTRTITPDPVLLFNYSAATSNPHRIHYDRPYAMRTEGYPGLVVHGPLVATLLLQLLAENNPDAVVREFSYTAVGPLFDTSDFRLCGRVDGSAATLWAVDRRNSLALTAQATFRPKTRSE
;
A
#
# COMPACT_ATOMS: atom_id res chain seq x y z
N MET A 1 -19.00 22.22 0.39
CA MET A 1 -18.73 20.77 0.44
C MET A 1 -18.10 20.42 -0.88
N SER A 2 -16.92 19.77 -0.88
CA SER A 2 -16.36 19.21 -2.12
C SER A 2 -17.29 18.10 -2.60
N ASP A 3 -17.66 18.11 -3.89
CA ASP A 3 -18.42 17.04 -4.49
C ASP A 3 -17.67 15.72 -4.30
N ILE A 4 -18.30 14.75 -3.64
CA ILE A 4 -17.72 13.41 -3.41
C ILE A 4 -18.16 12.50 -4.55
N GLY A 5 -17.21 11.84 -5.18
CA GLY A 5 -17.46 10.85 -6.22
C GLY A 5 -18.12 9.57 -5.68
N THR A 6 -18.61 8.76 -6.60
CA THR A 6 -19.28 7.49 -6.26
C THR A 6 -18.37 6.51 -5.54
N ASP A 7 -17.05 6.61 -5.71
CA ASP A 7 -16.04 5.80 -5.06
C ASP A 7 -15.64 6.29 -3.65
N GLY A 8 -16.14 7.45 -3.24
CA GLY A 8 -15.86 8.10 -1.96
C GLY A 8 -14.78 9.17 -2.01
N HIS A 9 -14.00 9.27 -3.09
CA HIS A 9 -13.02 10.33 -3.24
C HIS A 9 -13.65 11.65 -3.71
N ALA A 10 -12.98 12.77 -3.45
CA ALA A 10 -13.39 14.06 -4.00
C ALA A 10 -13.34 14.02 -5.55
N VAL A 11 -14.43 14.48 -6.21
CA VAL A 11 -14.52 14.55 -7.68
C VAL A 11 -13.47 15.50 -8.25
N ARG A 12 -13.27 16.63 -7.56
CA ARG A 12 -12.19 17.57 -7.88
C ARG A 12 -11.09 17.39 -6.86
N GLN A 13 -9.99 16.83 -7.31
CA GLN A 13 -8.75 16.82 -6.54
C GLN A 13 -7.91 17.98 -7.05
N ASP A 14 -7.76 19.01 -6.24
CA ASP A 14 -7.00 20.21 -6.62
C ASP A 14 -5.52 19.91 -6.85
N PHE A 15 -5.04 18.75 -6.40
CA PHE A 15 -3.64 18.36 -6.46
C PHE A 15 -3.37 17.30 -7.55
N LEU A 16 -4.12 16.19 -7.59
CA LEU A 16 -3.87 15.14 -8.58
C LEU A 16 -4.47 15.50 -9.95
N PRO A 17 -3.86 15.03 -11.06
CA PRO A 17 -4.38 15.28 -12.39
C PRO A 17 -5.80 14.71 -12.53
N GLN A 18 -6.65 15.41 -13.28
CA GLN A 18 -7.98 14.92 -13.62
C GLN A 18 -7.86 13.79 -14.63
N VAL A 19 -8.10 12.56 -14.18
CA VAL A 19 -8.04 11.35 -15.00
C VAL A 19 -9.45 10.79 -15.16
N LEU A 20 -9.88 10.56 -16.40
CA LEU A 20 -11.22 10.04 -16.71
C LEU A 20 -11.35 8.52 -16.49
N LEU A 21 -10.24 7.82 -16.18
CA LEU A 21 -10.28 6.38 -15.94
C LEU A 21 -10.93 6.10 -14.56
N PRO A 22 -11.91 5.16 -14.51
CA PRO A 22 -12.80 5.02 -13.37
C PRO A 22 -12.16 4.37 -12.13
N ARG A 23 -11.05 3.66 -12.29
CA ARG A 23 -10.40 2.96 -11.19
C ARG A 23 -9.07 3.57 -10.85
N ARG A 24 -8.91 3.93 -9.57
CA ARG A 24 -7.66 4.42 -8.99
C ARG A 24 -7.16 3.44 -7.94
N MET A 25 -5.87 3.13 -7.96
CA MET A 25 -5.24 2.26 -6.98
C MET A 25 -3.81 2.70 -6.69
N ARG A 26 -3.37 2.50 -5.44
CA ARG A 26 -1.96 2.63 -5.08
C ARG A 26 -1.24 1.35 -5.50
N ALA A 27 -0.35 1.45 -6.48
CA ALA A 27 0.37 0.30 -7.03
C ALA A 27 1.62 -0.06 -6.20
N GLY A 28 2.15 0.89 -5.44
CA GLY A 28 3.32 0.70 -4.61
C GLY A 28 3.82 2.01 -4.01
N GLY A 29 4.92 1.93 -3.31
CA GLY A 29 5.60 3.07 -2.75
C GLY A 29 7.04 2.77 -2.38
N HIS A 30 7.84 3.82 -2.24
CA HIS A 30 9.20 3.77 -1.73
C HIS A 30 9.37 4.84 -0.66
N PHE A 31 9.94 4.46 0.48
CA PHE A 31 10.18 5.34 1.61
C PHE A 31 11.67 5.38 1.92
N THR A 32 12.18 6.58 2.18
CA THR A 32 13.50 6.82 2.74
C THR A 32 13.35 7.49 4.10
N PHE A 33 13.92 6.89 5.14
CA PHE A 33 13.88 7.37 6.52
C PHE A 33 15.28 7.89 6.89
N ALA A 34 15.58 9.17 6.59
CA ALA A 34 16.85 9.78 6.99
C ALA A 34 16.89 10.00 8.51
N LYS A 35 15.78 10.46 9.08
CA LYS A 35 15.52 10.49 10.52
C LYS A 35 14.03 10.23 10.76
N LEU A 36 13.72 9.34 11.72
CA LEU A 36 12.34 8.99 12.06
C LEU A 36 11.60 10.16 12.71
N LEU A 37 10.29 10.17 12.53
CA LEU A 37 9.38 11.07 13.22
C LEU A 37 9.17 10.57 14.66
N GLU A 38 9.24 11.48 15.62
CA GLU A 38 8.98 11.18 17.02
C GLU A 38 7.49 11.39 17.35
N ILE A 39 7.01 10.73 18.41
CA ILE A 39 5.65 10.97 18.91
C ILE A 39 5.53 12.42 19.36
N ASP A 40 4.41 13.07 19.04
CA ASP A 40 4.14 14.50 19.30
C ASP A 40 5.08 15.49 18.58
N GLU A 41 5.89 15.03 17.64
CA GLU A 41 6.64 15.91 16.76
C GLU A 41 5.71 16.57 15.74
N LYS A 42 5.76 17.91 15.62
CA LYS A 42 5.06 18.60 14.56
C LYS A 42 5.79 18.39 13.25
N ALA A 43 5.04 18.05 12.21
CA ALA A 43 5.62 17.80 10.90
C ALA A 43 4.80 18.49 9.79
N ASP A 44 5.52 19.00 8.81
CA ASP A 44 4.97 19.51 7.56
C ASP A 44 5.16 18.47 6.47
N ARG A 45 4.15 18.35 5.59
CA ARG A 45 4.25 17.51 4.39
C ARG A 45 4.08 18.36 3.14
N VAL A 46 5.09 18.34 2.29
CA VAL A 46 5.06 18.92 0.95
C VAL A 46 4.91 17.80 -0.06
N SER A 47 3.93 17.93 -0.97
CA SER A 47 3.64 16.92 -1.99
C SER A 47 3.87 17.50 -3.37
N THR A 48 4.58 16.79 -4.24
CA THR A 48 4.92 17.18 -5.60
C THR A 48 4.57 16.05 -6.56
N ILE A 49 3.91 16.34 -7.68
CA ILE A 49 3.74 15.36 -8.77
C ILE A 49 5.03 15.36 -9.58
N ASP A 50 5.78 14.27 -9.47
CA ASP A 50 7.06 14.13 -10.17
C ASP A 50 6.88 13.63 -11.61
N ASN A 51 5.86 12.79 -11.85
CA ASN A 51 5.62 12.25 -13.20
C ASN A 51 4.15 11.89 -13.42
N VAL A 52 3.70 12.06 -14.66
CA VAL A 52 2.42 11.56 -15.17
C VAL A 52 2.68 10.87 -16.51
N GLU A 53 2.45 9.58 -16.60
CA GLU A 53 2.76 8.77 -17.78
C GLU A 53 1.54 7.96 -18.20
N ALA A 54 1.14 8.10 -19.47
CA ALA A 54 0.10 7.27 -20.08
C ALA A 54 0.74 6.06 -20.78
N LYS A 55 0.21 4.86 -20.50
CA LYS A 55 0.60 3.61 -21.17
C LYS A 55 -0.63 2.91 -21.72
N SER A 56 -0.47 2.29 -22.87
CA SER A 56 -1.49 1.42 -23.48
C SER A 56 -0.93 0.01 -23.59
N GLY A 57 -1.70 -0.97 -23.17
CA GLY A 57 -1.30 -2.38 -23.20
C GLY A 57 -2.48 -3.32 -23.30
N ALA A 58 -2.24 -4.60 -23.13
CA ALA A 58 -3.27 -5.65 -23.19
C ALA A 58 -4.41 -5.47 -22.15
N SER A 59 -4.21 -4.64 -21.14
CA SER A 59 -5.19 -4.32 -20.08
C SER A 59 -5.94 -3.00 -20.33
N GLY A 60 -5.88 -2.42 -21.54
CA GLY A 60 -6.46 -1.13 -21.88
C GLY A 60 -5.50 0.04 -21.57
N GLN A 61 -6.09 1.22 -21.36
CA GLN A 61 -5.34 2.42 -20.99
C GLN A 61 -4.98 2.42 -19.49
N LEU A 62 -3.75 2.83 -19.20
CA LEU A 62 -3.23 3.02 -17.84
C LEU A 62 -2.61 4.41 -17.75
N ILE A 63 -2.87 5.12 -16.66
CA ILE A 63 -2.18 6.36 -16.34
C ILE A 63 -1.47 6.17 -15.01
N PHE A 64 -0.16 6.34 -15.03
CA PHE A 64 0.69 6.28 -13.85
C PHE A 64 0.95 7.71 -13.36
N VAL A 65 0.76 7.94 -12.09
CA VAL A 65 1.09 9.20 -11.42
C VAL A 65 2.06 8.89 -10.29
N THR A 66 3.23 9.51 -10.34
CA THR A 66 4.22 9.42 -9.27
C THR A 66 4.16 10.70 -8.45
N VAL A 67 3.91 10.55 -7.17
CA VAL A 67 3.86 11.66 -6.22
C VAL A 67 4.98 11.49 -5.20
N ARG A 68 5.76 12.55 -5.01
CA ARG A 68 6.76 12.64 -3.95
C ARG A 68 6.19 13.43 -2.79
N HIS A 69 6.28 12.87 -1.60
CA HIS A 69 5.96 13.52 -0.33
C HIS A 69 7.24 13.69 0.48
N GLU A 70 7.53 14.92 0.88
CA GLU A 70 8.63 15.26 1.78
C GLU A 70 8.02 15.62 3.13
N ILE A 71 8.34 14.84 4.15
CA ILE A 71 7.84 15.03 5.52
C ILE A 71 9.02 15.50 6.37
N ASN A 72 8.91 16.71 6.92
CA ASN A 72 9.93 17.34 7.74
C ASN A 72 9.36 17.64 9.12
N GLY A 73 9.98 17.10 10.16
CA GLY A 73 9.62 17.35 11.55
C GLY A 73 10.39 18.54 12.14
N ASP A 74 9.79 19.22 13.12
CA ASP A 74 10.41 20.35 13.84
C ASP A 74 11.56 19.91 14.75
N ARG A 75 11.64 18.62 15.09
CA ARG A 75 12.77 17.99 15.80
C ARG A 75 13.78 17.32 14.86
N GLY A 76 13.62 17.56 13.56
CA GLY A 76 14.55 17.16 12.51
C GLY A 76 14.22 15.81 11.84
N ALA A 77 13.03 15.26 12.02
CA ALA A 77 12.57 14.11 11.22
C ALA A 77 12.63 14.44 9.73
N ARG A 78 13.06 13.48 8.93
CA ARG A 78 13.10 13.59 7.47
C ARG A 78 12.72 12.26 6.85
N ILE A 79 11.56 12.24 6.19
CA ILE A 79 11.03 11.10 5.49
C ILE A 79 10.66 11.54 4.08
N THR A 80 11.08 10.76 3.09
CA THR A 80 10.63 10.92 1.71
C THR A 80 9.82 9.70 1.33
N GLU A 81 8.61 9.91 0.82
CA GLU A 81 7.76 8.87 0.24
C GLU A 81 7.57 9.14 -1.25
N ILE A 82 7.81 8.15 -2.08
CA ILE A 82 7.40 8.12 -3.49
C ILE A 82 6.17 7.23 -3.59
N GLU A 83 5.03 7.82 -3.86
CA GLU A 83 3.76 7.12 -4.06
C GLU A 83 3.52 6.86 -5.54
N ASN A 84 3.24 5.61 -5.92
CA ASN A 84 2.88 5.23 -7.27
C ASN A 84 1.37 4.95 -7.35
N ILE A 85 0.65 5.83 -8.03
CA ILE A 85 -0.79 5.73 -8.27
C ILE A 85 -1.00 5.25 -9.71
N VAL A 86 -1.93 4.33 -9.90
CA VAL A 86 -2.34 3.85 -11.21
C VAL A 86 -3.83 4.08 -11.39
N TYR A 87 -4.18 4.75 -12.47
CA TYR A 87 -5.55 4.82 -12.98
C TYR A 87 -5.71 3.83 -14.12
N ARG A 88 -6.85 3.14 -14.15
CA ARG A 88 -7.15 2.13 -15.16
C ARG A 88 -8.62 2.06 -15.49
N GLU A 89 -8.92 1.46 -16.62
CA GLU A 89 -10.28 1.09 -16.99
C GLU A 89 -10.87 0.05 -16.05
N ALA A 90 -12.20 -0.01 -15.97
CA ALA A 90 -12.88 -1.11 -15.31
C ALA A 90 -12.55 -2.41 -16.07
N PRO A 91 -12.30 -3.54 -15.38
CA PRO A 91 -12.10 -4.80 -16.07
C PRO A 91 -13.38 -5.17 -16.84
N GLU A 92 -13.21 -5.75 -18.01
CA GLU A 92 -14.32 -6.30 -18.77
C GLU A 92 -15.06 -7.37 -17.96
N LYS A 93 -16.38 -7.49 -18.19
CA LYS A 93 -17.15 -8.59 -17.59
C LYS A 93 -16.56 -9.92 -18.03
N GLY A 94 -16.18 -10.75 -17.08
CA GLY A 94 -15.52 -12.03 -17.36
C GLY A 94 -14.02 -11.98 -17.52
N ALA A 95 -13.37 -10.84 -17.18
CA ALA A 95 -11.91 -10.75 -17.15
C ALA A 95 -11.31 -11.91 -16.34
N LYS A 96 -10.22 -12.48 -16.88
CA LYS A 96 -9.53 -13.61 -16.23
C LYS A 96 -9.06 -13.21 -14.83
N PRO A 97 -9.18 -14.10 -13.84
CA PRO A 97 -8.60 -13.90 -12.53
C PRO A 97 -7.11 -13.58 -12.62
N VAL A 98 -6.59 -12.82 -11.66
CA VAL A 98 -5.15 -12.58 -11.55
C VAL A 98 -4.43 -13.93 -11.54
N ALA A 99 -3.39 -14.06 -12.38
CA ALA A 99 -2.63 -15.29 -12.49
C ALA A 99 -2.04 -15.69 -11.12
N HIS A 100 -2.09 -16.98 -10.81
CA HIS A 100 -1.44 -17.52 -9.62
C HIS A 100 0.08 -17.32 -9.72
N ARG A 101 0.67 -16.69 -8.72
CA ARG A 101 2.11 -16.38 -8.64
C ARG A 101 2.62 -16.79 -7.26
N PRO A 102 3.06 -18.04 -7.07
CA PRO A 102 3.65 -18.45 -5.80
C PRO A 102 4.97 -17.71 -5.57
N PRO A 103 5.37 -17.45 -4.31
CA PRO A 103 6.70 -16.93 -4.01
C PRO A 103 7.77 -18.01 -4.26
N ASP A 104 8.90 -17.59 -4.81
CA ASP A 104 10.08 -18.46 -4.99
C ASP A 104 11.01 -18.46 -3.74
N LEU A 105 10.56 -17.85 -2.65
CA LEU A 105 11.34 -17.64 -1.43
C LEU A 105 10.79 -18.47 -0.26
N ILE A 106 11.70 -18.96 0.57
CA ILE A 106 11.38 -19.59 1.86
C ILE A 106 11.39 -18.52 2.94
N ALA A 107 10.28 -18.42 3.68
CA ALA A 107 10.14 -17.48 4.79
C ALA A 107 10.89 -17.98 6.03
N GLN A 108 11.57 -17.06 6.72
CA GLN A 108 12.10 -17.28 8.07
C GLN A 108 11.01 -17.04 9.11
N TRP A 109 10.09 -16.11 8.83
CA TRP A 109 8.96 -15.77 9.71
C TRP A 109 7.67 -15.72 8.92
N THR A 110 6.59 -16.09 9.59
CA THR A 110 5.24 -15.96 9.02
C THR A 110 4.26 -15.50 10.08
N ARG A 111 3.26 -14.73 9.68
CA ARG A 111 2.10 -14.37 10.50
C ARG A 111 0.83 -14.42 9.66
N THR A 112 -0.18 -15.12 10.16
CA THR A 112 -1.52 -15.13 9.55
C THR A 112 -2.30 -13.91 10.02
N ILE A 113 -2.99 -13.26 9.09
CA ILE A 113 -3.88 -12.13 9.35
C ILE A 113 -5.27 -12.54 8.90
N THR A 114 -6.23 -12.39 9.80
CA THR A 114 -7.67 -12.49 9.50
C THR A 114 -8.20 -11.08 9.32
N PRO A 115 -8.38 -10.61 8.08
CA PRO A 115 -8.93 -9.29 7.85
C PRO A 115 -10.44 -9.31 8.15
N ASP A 116 -10.90 -8.28 8.84
CA ASP A 116 -12.31 -8.08 9.13
C ASP A 116 -12.74 -6.64 8.81
N PRO A 117 -14.04 -6.36 8.70
CA PRO A 117 -14.53 -5.02 8.39
C PRO A 117 -14.11 -3.95 9.39
N VAL A 118 -13.90 -4.31 10.66
CA VAL A 118 -13.50 -3.35 11.72
C VAL A 118 -12.05 -2.92 11.51
N LEU A 119 -11.14 -3.85 11.24
CA LEU A 119 -9.75 -3.56 10.91
C LEU A 119 -9.66 -2.64 9.69
N LEU A 120 -10.40 -2.96 8.62
CA LEU A 120 -10.37 -2.20 7.38
C LEU A 120 -10.96 -0.79 7.56
N PHE A 121 -12.07 -0.66 8.28
CA PHE A 121 -12.67 0.64 8.60
C PHE A 121 -11.73 1.49 9.46
N ASN A 122 -11.15 0.93 10.51
CA ASN A 122 -10.21 1.63 11.39
C ASN A 122 -8.98 2.14 10.61
N TYR A 123 -8.46 1.34 9.69
CA TYR A 123 -7.35 1.78 8.85
C TYR A 123 -7.76 2.90 7.89
N SER A 124 -8.93 2.80 7.25
CA SER A 124 -9.50 3.89 6.44
C SER A 124 -9.64 5.18 7.24
N ALA A 125 -10.19 5.10 8.46
CA ALA A 125 -10.40 6.26 9.32
C ALA A 125 -9.05 6.88 9.74
N ALA A 126 -8.10 6.07 10.20
CA ALA A 126 -6.78 6.54 10.65
C ALA A 126 -5.95 7.18 9.53
N THR A 127 -6.14 6.73 8.29
CA THR A 127 -5.41 7.24 7.12
C THR A 127 -6.21 8.24 6.27
N SER A 128 -7.43 8.58 6.70
CA SER A 128 -8.38 9.41 5.94
C SER A 128 -8.58 8.89 4.51
N ASN A 129 -8.59 7.56 4.35
CA ASN A 129 -8.81 6.93 3.05
C ASN A 129 -10.32 6.72 2.81
N PRO A 130 -10.97 7.52 1.94
CA PRO A 130 -12.40 7.49 1.74
C PRO A 130 -12.86 6.43 0.73
N HIS A 131 -11.97 5.61 0.18
CA HIS A 131 -12.32 4.66 -0.88
C HIS A 131 -13.28 3.58 -0.40
N ARG A 132 -14.49 3.58 -0.92
CA ARG A 132 -15.61 2.72 -0.49
C ARG A 132 -15.33 1.23 -0.58
N ILE A 133 -14.43 0.78 -1.45
CA ILE A 133 -14.09 -0.65 -1.59
C ILE A 133 -13.57 -1.28 -0.30
N HIS A 134 -13.10 -0.46 0.65
CA HIS A 134 -12.51 -0.93 1.89
C HIS A 134 -13.51 -1.05 3.05
N TYR A 135 -14.67 -0.38 2.98
CA TYR A 135 -15.64 -0.34 4.09
C TYR A 135 -17.10 -0.46 3.67
N ASP A 136 -17.42 -0.25 2.39
CA ASP A 136 -18.79 -0.37 1.88
C ASP A 136 -18.92 -1.66 1.06
N ARG A 137 -19.32 -2.75 1.73
CA ARG A 137 -19.45 -4.08 1.11
C ARG A 137 -20.43 -4.10 -0.07
N PRO A 138 -21.65 -3.51 0.01
CA PRO A 138 -22.51 -3.41 -1.15
C PRO A 138 -21.86 -2.75 -2.36
N TYR A 139 -21.15 -1.65 -2.15
CA TYR A 139 -20.41 -0.97 -3.22
C TYR A 139 -19.30 -1.85 -3.80
N ALA A 140 -18.44 -2.42 -2.94
CA ALA A 140 -17.33 -3.28 -3.35
C ALA A 140 -17.82 -4.47 -4.19
N MET A 141 -18.93 -5.11 -3.78
CA MET A 141 -19.43 -6.31 -4.45
C MET A 141 -20.30 -6.00 -5.67
N ARG A 142 -21.24 -5.04 -5.57
CA ARG A 142 -22.24 -4.81 -6.62
C ARG A 142 -21.76 -3.85 -7.69
N THR A 143 -20.97 -2.84 -7.31
CA THR A 143 -20.48 -1.80 -8.22
C THR A 143 -19.12 -2.15 -8.80
N GLU A 144 -18.18 -2.59 -7.94
CA GLU A 144 -16.82 -2.90 -8.33
C GLU A 144 -16.61 -4.37 -8.71
N GLY A 145 -17.55 -5.27 -8.34
CA GLY A 145 -17.51 -6.69 -8.68
C GLY A 145 -16.50 -7.51 -7.87
N TYR A 146 -16.03 -7.00 -6.72
CA TYR A 146 -15.14 -7.73 -5.84
C TYR A 146 -15.89 -8.80 -5.01
N PRO A 147 -15.22 -9.85 -4.54
CA PRO A 147 -15.86 -10.91 -3.73
C PRO A 147 -16.16 -10.47 -2.28
N GLY A 148 -15.64 -9.32 -1.84
CA GLY A 148 -15.79 -8.77 -0.50
C GLY A 148 -15.10 -7.41 -0.41
N LEU A 149 -14.83 -6.95 0.82
CA LEU A 149 -14.05 -5.74 1.04
C LEU A 149 -12.58 -5.98 0.64
N VAL A 150 -12.00 -5.00 -0.01
CA VAL A 150 -10.59 -5.06 -0.43
C VAL A 150 -9.70 -4.66 0.75
N VAL A 151 -8.68 -5.46 1.04
CA VAL A 151 -7.64 -5.11 2.01
C VAL A 151 -6.74 -4.03 1.41
N HIS A 152 -6.46 -2.96 2.16
CA HIS A 152 -5.59 -1.89 1.67
C HIS A 152 -4.16 -2.38 1.45
N GLY A 153 -3.58 -2.11 0.30
CA GLY A 153 -2.17 -2.39 0.05
C GLY A 153 -1.23 -1.73 1.07
N PRO A 154 -1.42 -0.44 1.42
CA PRO A 154 -0.66 0.21 2.49
C PRO A 154 -0.82 -0.43 3.88
N LEU A 155 -2.00 -0.97 4.23
CA LEU A 155 -2.16 -1.74 5.47
C LEU A 155 -1.26 -2.99 5.46
N VAL A 156 -1.26 -3.74 4.36
CA VAL A 156 -0.39 -4.92 4.22
C VAL A 156 1.08 -4.52 4.33
N ALA A 157 1.49 -3.42 3.70
CA ALA A 157 2.86 -2.88 3.80
C ALA A 157 3.22 -2.51 5.25
N THR A 158 2.31 -1.86 6.00
CA THR A 158 2.50 -1.53 7.42
C THR A 158 2.65 -2.79 8.26
N LEU A 159 1.81 -3.80 8.05
CA LEU A 159 1.88 -5.08 8.76
C LEU A 159 3.16 -5.87 8.45
N LEU A 160 3.71 -5.75 7.23
CA LEU A 160 5.02 -6.33 6.87
C LEU A 160 6.17 -5.62 7.59
N LEU A 161 6.14 -4.29 7.70
CA LEU A 161 7.11 -3.54 8.51
C LEU A 161 7.02 -3.92 9.99
N GLN A 162 5.81 -4.11 10.51
CA GLN A 162 5.61 -4.58 11.88
C GLN A 162 6.20 -5.98 12.07
N LEU A 163 5.98 -6.92 11.12
CA LEU A 163 6.58 -8.26 11.15
C LEU A 163 8.10 -8.20 11.18
N LEU A 164 8.71 -7.30 10.39
CA LEU A 164 10.16 -7.07 10.40
C LEU A 164 10.63 -6.58 11.77
N ALA A 165 9.97 -5.57 12.35
CA ALA A 165 10.34 -4.99 13.64
C ALA A 165 10.21 -6.00 14.80
N GLU A 166 9.17 -6.83 14.81
CA GLU A 166 8.96 -7.88 15.83
C GLU A 166 10.05 -8.94 15.81
N ASN A 167 10.58 -9.29 14.62
CA ASN A 167 11.62 -10.31 14.46
C ASN A 167 13.04 -9.72 14.45
N ASN A 168 13.17 -8.39 14.37
CA ASN A 168 14.44 -7.67 14.39
C ASN A 168 14.30 -6.37 15.18
N PRO A 169 14.16 -6.45 16.51
CA PRO A 169 13.85 -5.28 17.36
C PRO A 169 14.95 -4.20 17.34
N ASP A 170 16.17 -4.57 17.00
CA ASP A 170 17.31 -3.65 16.88
C ASP A 170 17.47 -3.07 15.46
N ALA A 171 16.58 -3.40 14.53
CA ALA A 171 16.65 -2.89 13.16
C ALA A 171 16.02 -1.50 13.07
N VAL A 172 16.81 -0.52 12.65
CA VAL A 172 16.33 0.81 12.27
C VAL A 172 16.23 0.87 10.76
N VAL A 173 14.99 0.83 10.25
CA VAL A 173 14.73 0.84 8.80
C VAL A 173 15.20 2.17 8.20
N ARG A 174 15.88 2.09 7.07
CA ARG A 174 16.39 3.23 6.30
C ARG A 174 15.63 3.44 5.01
N GLU A 175 15.32 2.34 4.35
CA GLU A 175 14.52 2.35 3.14
C GLU A 175 13.50 1.23 3.20
N PHE A 176 12.35 1.48 2.62
CA PHE A 176 11.30 0.49 2.47
C PHE A 176 10.57 0.73 1.14
N SER A 177 10.44 -0.31 0.36
CA SER A 177 9.64 -0.27 -0.86
C SER A 177 8.65 -1.42 -0.92
N TYR A 178 7.51 -1.20 -1.55
CA TYR A 178 6.54 -2.26 -1.78
C TYR A 178 5.86 -2.11 -3.14
N THR A 179 5.39 -3.23 -3.66
CA THR A 179 4.63 -3.32 -4.91
C THR A 179 3.43 -4.23 -4.72
N ALA A 180 2.24 -3.73 -5.06
CA ALA A 180 1.02 -4.52 -5.10
C ALA A 180 1.05 -5.46 -6.32
N VAL A 181 0.81 -6.75 -6.09
CA VAL A 181 0.82 -7.81 -7.11
C VAL A 181 -0.59 -8.31 -7.39
N GLY A 182 -1.40 -8.45 -6.35
CA GLY A 182 -2.79 -8.92 -6.44
C GLY A 182 -3.63 -8.45 -5.25
N PRO A 183 -4.95 -8.46 -5.39
CA PRO A 183 -5.84 -8.04 -4.32
C PRO A 183 -5.95 -9.10 -3.22
N LEU A 184 -6.11 -8.64 -1.98
CA LEU A 184 -6.56 -9.42 -0.83
C LEU A 184 -7.95 -8.96 -0.42
N PHE A 185 -8.76 -9.87 0.11
CA PHE A 185 -10.14 -9.60 0.50
C PHE A 185 -10.40 -10.09 1.92
N ASP A 186 -11.37 -9.47 2.57
CA ASP A 186 -11.82 -9.85 3.91
C ASP A 186 -12.60 -11.18 3.97
N THR A 187 -12.73 -11.85 2.85
CA THR A 187 -13.37 -13.16 2.72
C THR A 187 -12.48 -14.34 3.09
N SER A 188 -11.19 -14.11 3.35
CA SER A 188 -10.23 -15.15 3.73
C SER A 188 -8.99 -14.57 4.40
N ASP A 189 -8.35 -15.40 5.23
CA ASP A 189 -7.04 -15.11 5.78
C ASP A 189 -5.99 -14.93 4.69
N PHE A 190 -4.95 -14.16 5.02
CA PHE A 190 -3.74 -14.05 4.24
C PHE A 190 -2.50 -14.19 5.16
N ARG A 191 -1.35 -14.52 4.58
CA ARG A 191 -0.11 -14.65 5.32
C ARG A 191 0.86 -13.54 4.96
N LEU A 192 1.47 -12.98 6.00
CA LEU A 192 2.68 -12.18 5.92
C LEU A 192 3.88 -13.12 6.05
N CYS A 193 4.89 -12.89 5.27
CA CYS A 193 6.13 -13.66 5.21
C CYS A 193 7.31 -12.72 5.18
N GLY A 194 8.44 -13.16 5.75
CA GLY A 194 9.65 -12.36 5.74
C GLY A 194 10.90 -13.19 5.92
N ARG A 195 12.01 -12.64 5.43
CA ARG A 195 13.36 -13.14 5.65
C ARG A 195 14.36 -11.99 5.64
N VAL A 196 15.46 -12.15 6.35
CA VAL A 196 16.62 -11.23 6.28
C VAL A 196 17.82 -11.90 5.67
N ASP A 197 18.64 -11.05 5.02
CA ASP A 197 19.97 -11.37 4.56
C ASP A 197 20.87 -10.14 4.84
N GLY A 198 21.73 -10.27 5.84
CA GLY A 198 22.55 -9.15 6.33
C GLY A 198 21.70 -7.97 6.83
N SER A 199 21.84 -6.81 6.22
CA SER A 199 21.10 -5.58 6.53
C SER A 199 19.90 -5.32 5.63
N ALA A 200 19.47 -6.33 4.87
CA ALA A 200 18.32 -6.26 3.99
C ALA A 200 17.24 -7.27 4.41
N ALA A 201 15.99 -6.93 4.21
CA ALA A 201 14.85 -7.83 4.38
C ALA A 201 14.02 -7.92 3.10
N THR A 202 13.62 -9.13 2.75
CA THR A 202 12.60 -9.40 1.74
C THR A 202 11.33 -9.83 2.45
N LEU A 203 10.24 -9.12 2.17
CA LEU A 203 8.95 -9.30 2.81
C LEU A 203 7.88 -9.51 1.73
N TRP A 204 6.87 -10.33 2.02
CA TRP A 204 5.78 -10.52 1.07
C TRP A 204 4.49 -10.95 1.77
N ALA A 205 3.38 -10.73 1.11
CA ALA A 205 2.08 -11.23 1.52
C ALA A 205 1.54 -12.19 0.45
N VAL A 206 0.91 -13.28 0.90
CA VAL A 206 0.26 -14.27 0.03
C VAL A 206 -1.18 -14.50 0.45
N ASP A 207 -2.04 -14.74 -0.53
CA ASP A 207 -3.42 -15.17 -0.31
C ASP A 207 -3.48 -16.62 0.23
N ARG A 208 -4.71 -17.11 0.54
CA ARG A 208 -4.93 -18.48 1.03
C ARG A 208 -4.45 -19.58 0.06
N ARG A 209 -4.28 -19.28 -1.23
CA ARG A 209 -3.78 -20.20 -2.25
C ARG A 209 -2.27 -20.11 -2.43
N ASN A 210 -1.57 -19.37 -1.55
CA ASN A 210 -0.15 -19.08 -1.64
C ASN A 210 0.23 -18.28 -2.89
N SER A 211 -0.65 -17.41 -3.39
CA SER A 211 -0.36 -16.50 -4.48
C SER A 211 0.09 -15.14 -3.93
N LEU A 212 1.15 -14.58 -4.51
CA LEU A 212 1.67 -13.26 -4.14
C LEU A 212 0.59 -12.18 -4.30
N ALA A 213 0.39 -11.41 -3.23
CA ALA A 213 -0.48 -10.26 -3.20
C ALA A 213 0.30 -8.94 -3.09
N LEU A 214 1.43 -8.96 -2.38
CA LEU A 214 2.31 -7.81 -2.23
C LEU A 214 3.74 -8.30 -1.98
N THR A 215 4.72 -7.61 -2.57
CA THR A 215 6.14 -7.80 -2.30
C THR A 215 6.73 -6.53 -1.73
N ALA A 216 7.71 -6.65 -0.83
CA ALA A 216 8.39 -5.51 -0.25
C ALA A 216 9.87 -5.82 0.03
N GLN A 217 10.67 -4.75 0.04
CA GLN A 217 12.08 -4.77 0.40
C GLN A 217 12.33 -3.71 1.46
N ALA A 218 13.19 -4.02 2.42
CA ALA A 218 13.66 -3.04 3.39
C ALA A 218 15.17 -3.12 3.54
N THR A 219 15.81 -1.97 3.74
CA THR A 219 17.18 -1.88 4.23
C THR A 219 17.16 -1.29 5.64
N PHE A 220 18.02 -1.77 6.51
CA PHE A 220 18.08 -1.32 7.89
C PHE A 220 19.51 -1.33 8.42
N ARG A 221 19.76 -0.61 9.50
CA ARG A 221 20.99 -0.66 10.28
C ARG A 221 20.68 -1.10 11.72
N PRO A 222 21.66 -1.62 12.43
CA PRO A 222 21.53 -1.85 13.85
C PRO A 222 21.24 -0.53 14.58
N LYS A 223 20.43 -0.60 15.64
CA LYS A 223 20.21 0.52 16.56
C LYS A 223 21.52 0.87 17.26
N THR A 224 21.89 2.14 17.26
CA THR A 224 23.06 2.61 18.01
C THR A 224 22.67 2.86 19.47
N ARG A 225 23.61 2.69 20.42
CA ARG A 225 23.35 2.86 21.86
C ARG A 225 22.83 4.25 22.27
N SER A 226 22.82 5.20 21.36
CA SER A 226 22.37 6.58 21.56
C SER A 226 20.99 6.89 20.98
N GLU A 227 20.32 5.95 20.42
CA GLU A 227 18.94 5.99 19.91
C GLU A 227 18.06 5.07 20.78
#